data_f6aa7332a849440c4b2f7ceed8ab973f
#
_entry.id   f6aa7332a849440c4b2f7ceed8ab973f
#
_cell.length_a   1.000
_cell.length_b   1.000
_cell.length_c   1.000
_cell.angle_alpha   90.00
_cell.angle_beta   90.00
_cell.angle_gamma   90.00
#
_symmetry.space_group_name_H-M   'P 1'
#
loop_
_entity.id
_entity.type
_entity.pdbx_description
1 polymer ?
#
loop_
_entity_poly.entity_id
_entity_poly.type
_entity_poly.pdbx_seq_one_letter_code
_entity_poly.pdbx_strand_id
1 'polypeptide(L)'
;MKRVGVVICNFNKKEDVLNCIQSVLESKYTDYDLYVVDNASSDGSAEAIREKYGSQVTVLVNAENLGGSGGFNTGLRKALEKGYEYLYCLDNDVLVDENAMGELVEFLDTHPDSGMAGSRVYHMENPGVIQQFGQIVDFKDYCTEAKFLGKTDADGIPDVEYSDAVAACSLMVRKSLIDEIGLMPEDNFLYWDDTEWGYRCNLAGYKVASVGSSVVLHRMGAKKEVINTFPTYYAWRNWIYFFMKYTPQDEWEKMCDTFLNSVFEVQYEGMYRGEYNKAKTVMFAYDDAIHGVRGKAAYGRIFEVDCKDTALREVLAGKQCIYLERGQGEDFSYDLAERILKINPQAQITVNPDDAYDCKLVLCDSVFAVSDMSLKNIYVDSAMNVFATEDDAMKIINYPYARELFRFANKPLFLDSLRRMHE
;
A
#
# COMPACT_ATOMS: atom_id res chain seq x y z
N MET A 1 34.24 -13.41 9.68
CA MET A 1 33.45 -12.57 8.78
C MET A 1 32.04 -12.58 9.36
N LYS A 2 31.36 -11.46 9.45
CA LYS A 2 29.98 -11.42 9.94
C LYS A 2 29.04 -12.15 8.97
N ARG A 3 27.96 -12.79 9.49
CA ARG A 3 27.04 -13.56 8.68
C ARG A 3 25.91 -12.72 8.06
N VAL A 4 25.51 -11.62 8.74
CA VAL A 4 24.37 -10.80 8.32
C VAL A 4 24.82 -9.37 8.00
N GLY A 5 24.40 -8.83 6.86
CA GLY A 5 24.45 -7.42 6.54
C GLY A 5 23.05 -6.80 6.74
N VAL A 6 22.87 -6.00 7.78
CA VAL A 6 21.60 -5.29 8.05
C VAL A 6 21.59 -3.98 7.29
N VAL A 7 20.50 -3.70 6.59
CA VAL A 7 20.31 -2.47 5.79
C VAL A 7 19.02 -1.77 6.23
N ILE A 8 19.16 -0.58 6.78
CA ILE A 8 18.02 0.32 7.09
C ILE A 8 17.96 1.41 6.02
N CYS A 9 16.78 1.62 5.42
CA CYS A 9 16.56 2.72 4.48
C CYS A 9 15.82 3.86 5.19
N ASN A 10 16.41 5.07 5.19
CA ASN A 10 15.85 6.25 5.85
C ASN A 10 15.57 7.39 4.89
N PHE A 11 14.40 8.02 5.04
CA PHE A 11 14.05 9.28 4.39
C PHE A 11 13.19 10.17 5.29
N ASN A 12 13.75 11.28 5.77
CA ASN A 12 13.06 12.31 6.57
C ASN A 12 12.28 11.78 7.79
N LYS A 13 12.89 10.81 8.53
CA LYS A 13 12.32 10.24 9.76
C LYS A 13 13.41 10.09 10.84
N LYS A 14 14.03 11.22 11.22
CA LYS A 14 15.18 11.26 12.13
C LYS A 14 14.94 10.51 13.43
N GLU A 15 13.87 10.77 14.15
CA GLU A 15 13.60 10.15 15.44
C GLU A 15 13.29 8.64 15.28
N ASP A 16 12.52 8.28 14.26
CA ASP A 16 12.19 6.88 14.02
C ASP A 16 13.44 6.06 13.68
N VAL A 17 14.31 6.55 12.79
CA VAL A 17 15.52 5.82 12.41
C VAL A 17 16.50 5.66 13.59
N LEU A 18 16.60 6.64 14.48
CA LEU A 18 17.42 6.52 15.69
C LEU A 18 16.88 5.43 16.63
N ASN A 19 15.56 5.31 16.77
CA ASN A 19 14.93 4.25 17.55
C ASN A 19 15.10 2.87 16.89
N CYS A 20 14.94 2.79 15.56
CA CYS A 20 15.17 1.57 14.81
C CYS A 20 16.62 1.07 14.97
N ILE A 21 17.62 1.94 14.78
CA ILE A 21 19.04 1.60 14.99
C ILE A 21 19.25 1.09 16.42
N GLN A 22 18.69 1.75 17.42
CA GLN A 22 18.84 1.36 18.82
C GLN A 22 18.29 -0.05 19.05
N SER A 23 17.10 -0.37 18.54
CA SER A 23 16.51 -1.70 18.68
C SER A 23 17.33 -2.79 17.98
N VAL A 24 17.95 -2.50 16.84
CA VAL A 24 18.87 -3.43 16.17
C VAL A 24 20.14 -3.66 17.00
N LEU A 25 20.70 -2.61 17.61
CA LEU A 25 21.90 -2.73 18.45
C LEU A 25 21.64 -3.48 19.77
N GLU A 26 20.39 -3.57 20.21
CA GLU A 26 19.94 -4.36 21.37
C GLU A 26 19.69 -5.83 21.04
N SER A 27 19.84 -6.23 19.76
CA SER A 27 19.69 -7.61 19.34
C SER A 27 20.63 -8.55 20.07
N LYS A 28 20.11 -9.72 20.50
CA LYS A 28 20.92 -10.82 21.06
C LYS A 28 21.77 -11.51 20.00
N TYR A 29 21.37 -11.44 18.74
CA TYR A 29 22.21 -11.92 17.63
C TYR A 29 23.25 -10.85 17.30
N THR A 30 24.55 -11.16 17.41
CA THR A 30 25.64 -10.17 17.32
C THR A 30 26.55 -10.35 16.10
N ASP A 31 26.26 -11.35 15.25
CA ASP A 31 27.12 -11.65 14.08
C ASP A 31 26.65 -10.91 12.83
N TYR A 32 26.54 -9.56 12.94
CA TYR A 32 26.09 -8.68 11.86
C TYR A 32 26.93 -7.40 11.77
N ASP A 33 26.87 -6.74 10.61
CA ASP A 33 27.24 -5.34 10.40
C ASP A 33 25.99 -4.52 10.01
N LEU A 34 25.94 -3.25 10.42
CA LEU A 34 24.79 -2.38 10.23
C LEU A 34 25.10 -1.23 9.26
N TYR A 35 24.30 -1.15 8.20
CA TYR A 35 24.30 -0.09 7.21
C TYR A 35 23.00 0.72 7.33
N VAL A 36 23.12 2.03 7.31
CA VAL A 36 21.98 2.93 7.21
C VAL A 36 22.14 3.77 5.95
N VAL A 37 21.18 3.67 5.07
CA VAL A 37 21.13 4.50 3.85
C VAL A 37 20.24 5.69 4.13
N ASP A 38 20.85 6.87 4.17
CA ASP A 38 20.13 8.13 4.15
C ASP A 38 19.79 8.50 2.70
N ASN A 39 18.52 8.40 2.34
CA ASN A 39 18.03 8.55 0.98
C ASN A 39 17.78 10.02 0.60
N ALA A 40 18.78 10.88 0.86
CA ALA A 40 18.77 12.34 0.71
C ALA A 40 17.78 13.04 1.65
N SER A 41 17.82 12.74 2.94
CA SER A 41 17.03 13.44 3.96
C SER A 41 17.46 14.90 4.14
N SER A 42 16.51 15.75 4.47
CA SER A 42 16.72 17.17 4.78
C SER A 42 16.54 17.51 6.28
N ASP A 43 16.23 16.51 7.11
CA ASP A 43 15.92 16.68 8.54
C ASP A 43 17.13 16.51 9.48
N GLY A 44 18.35 16.31 8.92
CA GLY A 44 19.57 16.10 9.69
C GLY A 44 19.71 14.69 10.23
N SER A 45 19.03 13.69 9.65
CA SER A 45 19.13 12.28 10.04
C SER A 45 20.55 11.74 9.94
N ALA A 46 21.22 11.96 8.82
CA ALA A 46 22.57 11.41 8.57
C ALA A 46 23.62 11.89 9.59
N GLU A 47 23.58 13.18 9.93
CA GLU A 47 24.48 13.80 10.94
C GLU A 47 24.19 13.23 12.33
N ALA A 48 22.90 13.16 12.71
CA ALA A 48 22.49 12.63 14.01
C ALA A 48 22.90 11.16 14.22
N ILE A 49 22.79 10.32 13.16
CA ILE A 49 23.21 8.93 13.21
C ILE A 49 24.72 8.82 13.40
N ARG A 50 25.53 9.60 12.65
CA ARG A 50 27.00 9.61 12.78
C ARG A 50 27.43 10.08 14.15
N GLU A 51 26.81 11.13 14.70
CA GLU A 51 27.11 11.68 16.01
C GLU A 51 26.79 10.68 17.13
N LYS A 52 25.63 10.03 17.09
CA LYS A 52 25.17 9.14 18.16
C LYS A 52 25.85 7.77 18.15
N TYR A 53 26.06 7.18 16.96
CA TYR A 53 26.47 5.78 16.86
C TYR A 53 27.93 5.59 16.35
N GLY A 54 28.55 6.61 15.77
CA GLY A 54 29.96 6.58 15.35
C GLY A 54 30.25 5.39 14.42
N SER A 55 31.27 4.59 14.82
CA SER A 55 31.70 3.43 14.02
C SER A 55 30.84 2.18 14.13
N GLN A 56 29.80 2.18 14.95
CA GLN A 56 28.85 1.04 15.05
C GLN A 56 27.96 0.91 13.83
N VAL A 57 27.79 2.00 13.07
CA VAL A 57 26.90 2.09 11.91
C VAL A 57 27.64 2.65 10.72
N THR A 58 27.54 1.99 9.58
CA THR A 58 28.01 2.53 8.30
C THR A 58 26.91 3.36 7.66
N VAL A 59 27.07 4.69 7.60
CA VAL A 59 26.09 5.61 7.00
C VAL A 59 26.44 5.88 5.55
N LEU A 60 25.54 5.51 4.65
CA LEU A 60 25.57 5.81 3.21
C LEU A 60 24.60 6.94 2.92
N VAL A 61 24.98 7.92 2.12
CA VAL A 61 24.11 9.06 1.78
C VAL A 61 23.93 9.11 0.27
N ASN A 62 22.68 9.01 -0.18
CA ASN A 62 22.35 9.19 -1.58
C ASN A 62 22.30 10.69 -1.94
N ALA A 63 22.67 11.01 -3.19
CA ALA A 63 22.63 12.39 -3.69
C ALA A 63 21.20 12.91 -3.92
N GLU A 64 20.24 11.98 -4.15
CA GLU A 64 18.83 12.27 -4.29
C GLU A 64 17.99 11.12 -3.72
N ASN A 65 16.69 11.36 -3.52
CA ASN A 65 15.74 10.31 -3.14
C ASN A 65 15.52 9.36 -4.31
N LEU A 66 15.99 8.11 -4.14
CA LEU A 66 15.89 7.02 -5.11
C LEU A 66 14.64 6.15 -4.92
N GLY A 67 13.72 6.53 -4.01
CA GLY A 67 12.59 5.70 -3.61
C GLY A 67 12.98 4.63 -2.59
N GLY A 68 12.02 3.80 -2.19
CA GLY A 68 12.25 2.71 -1.22
C GLY A 68 13.24 1.68 -1.75
N SER A 69 12.92 1.08 -2.89
CA SER A 69 13.76 0.07 -3.54
C SER A 69 15.17 0.55 -3.88
N GLY A 70 15.31 1.75 -4.44
CA GLY A 70 16.62 2.33 -4.75
C GLY A 70 17.43 2.64 -3.50
N GLY A 71 16.78 3.09 -2.42
CA GLY A 71 17.40 3.29 -1.11
C GLY A 71 17.92 1.98 -0.53
N PHE A 72 17.10 0.94 -0.46
CA PHE A 72 17.54 -0.39 -0.02
C PHE A 72 18.68 -0.93 -0.88
N ASN A 73 18.57 -0.83 -2.20
CA ASN A 73 19.60 -1.34 -3.11
C ASN A 73 20.94 -0.63 -2.97
N THR A 74 20.98 0.65 -2.57
CA THR A 74 22.26 1.32 -2.23
C THR A 74 22.96 0.59 -1.08
N GLY A 75 22.24 0.26 -0.02
CA GLY A 75 22.78 -0.49 1.12
C GLY A 75 23.13 -1.94 0.78
N LEU A 76 22.22 -2.62 0.06
CA LEU A 76 22.41 -4.02 -0.36
C LEU A 76 23.64 -4.18 -1.26
N ARG A 77 23.86 -3.30 -2.26
CA ARG A 77 25.08 -3.31 -3.09
C ARG A 77 26.33 -3.17 -2.23
N LYS A 78 26.31 -2.28 -1.25
CA LYS A 78 27.44 -2.08 -0.35
C LYS A 78 27.70 -3.29 0.54
N ALA A 79 26.65 -3.89 1.06
CA ALA A 79 26.74 -5.11 1.88
C ALA A 79 27.23 -6.31 1.05
N LEU A 80 26.78 -6.46 -0.19
CA LEU A 80 27.22 -7.56 -1.08
C LEU A 80 28.72 -7.59 -1.33
N GLU A 81 29.43 -6.45 -1.21
CA GLU A 81 30.89 -6.40 -1.31
C GLU A 81 31.61 -7.16 -0.17
N LYS A 82 30.93 -7.47 0.93
CA LYS A 82 31.49 -8.09 2.14
C LYS A 82 31.29 -9.60 2.24
N GLY A 83 30.43 -10.19 1.44
CA GLY A 83 30.23 -11.65 1.40
C GLY A 83 29.44 -12.21 2.58
N TYR A 84 28.43 -11.48 3.09
CA TYR A 84 27.45 -11.99 4.05
C TYR A 84 26.68 -13.17 3.49
N GLU A 85 26.18 -14.05 4.35
CA GLU A 85 25.27 -15.14 3.97
C GLU A 85 23.85 -14.63 3.78
N TYR A 86 23.45 -13.65 4.62
CA TYR A 86 22.11 -13.05 4.64
C TYR A 86 22.18 -11.54 4.60
N LEU A 87 21.22 -10.92 3.94
CA LEU A 87 20.96 -9.48 3.93
C LEU A 87 19.60 -9.25 4.61
N TYR A 88 19.57 -8.34 5.59
CA TYR A 88 18.36 -8.04 6.37
C TYR A 88 17.93 -6.60 6.12
N CYS A 89 16.81 -6.43 5.41
CA CYS A 89 16.19 -5.13 5.14
C CYS A 89 15.24 -4.72 6.26
N LEU A 90 15.33 -3.47 6.67
CA LEU A 90 14.47 -2.86 7.69
C LEU A 90 14.03 -1.46 7.26
N ASP A 91 12.75 -1.14 7.46
CA ASP A 91 12.29 0.25 7.38
C ASP A 91 12.78 1.06 8.58
N ASN A 92 12.85 2.36 8.41
CA ASN A 92 13.35 3.27 9.45
C ASN A 92 12.41 3.46 10.65
N ASP A 93 11.14 3.05 10.54
CA ASP A 93 10.09 3.17 11.56
C ASP A 93 9.65 1.84 12.14
N VAL A 94 10.59 0.90 12.20
CA VAL A 94 10.42 -0.42 12.82
C VAL A 94 11.16 -0.48 14.15
N LEU A 95 10.57 -1.13 15.15
CA LEU A 95 11.27 -1.58 16.37
C LEU A 95 11.42 -3.11 16.30
N VAL A 96 12.65 -3.56 16.33
CA VAL A 96 13.03 -4.98 16.20
C VAL A 96 13.11 -5.61 17.59
N ASP A 97 12.39 -6.73 17.82
CA ASP A 97 12.57 -7.51 19.06
C ASP A 97 14.01 -8.06 19.14
N GLU A 98 14.55 -8.16 20.36
CA GLU A 98 15.93 -8.59 20.61
C GLU A 98 16.27 -9.97 20.03
N ASN A 99 15.30 -10.84 19.84
CA ASN A 99 15.47 -12.19 19.28
C ASN A 99 15.21 -12.23 17.75
N ALA A 100 14.49 -11.26 17.20
CA ALA A 100 13.93 -11.32 15.84
C ALA A 100 14.95 -11.68 14.76
N MET A 101 16.13 -11.06 14.77
CA MET A 101 17.19 -11.35 13.78
C MET A 101 17.71 -12.78 13.90
N GLY A 102 17.90 -13.26 15.12
CA GLY A 102 18.36 -14.64 15.38
C GLY A 102 17.37 -15.68 14.89
N GLU A 103 16.08 -15.45 15.11
CA GLU A 103 14.98 -16.31 14.64
C GLU A 103 14.93 -16.42 13.11
N LEU A 104 15.14 -15.31 12.40
CA LEU A 104 15.20 -15.35 10.93
C LEU A 104 16.43 -16.10 10.42
N VAL A 105 17.59 -15.92 11.07
CA VAL A 105 18.82 -16.66 10.71
C VAL A 105 18.64 -18.16 10.94
N GLU A 106 18.13 -18.56 12.12
CA GLU A 106 17.88 -19.96 12.47
C GLU A 106 16.87 -20.61 11.51
N PHE A 107 15.80 -19.89 11.19
CA PHE A 107 14.82 -20.35 10.22
C PHE A 107 15.46 -20.61 8.84
N LEU A 108 16.19 -19.65 8.32
CA LEU A 108 16.84 -19.81 7.02
C LEU A 108 17.92 -20.91 7.07
N ASP A 109 18.68 -21.07 8.15
CA ASP A 109 19.67 -22.12 8.31
C ASP A 109 19.04 -23.52 8.23
N THR A 110 17.86 -23.68 8.80
CA THR A 110 17.14 -24.97 8.87
C THR A 110 16.20 -25.23 7.69
N HIS A 111 15.91 -24.23 6.86
CA HIS A 111 15.02 -24.30 5.69
C HIS A 111 15.74 -23.86 4.41
N PRO A 112 16.60 -24.70 3.82
CA PRO A 112 17.42 -24.33 2.66
C PRO A 112 16.60 -24.08 1.39
N ASP A 113 15.34 -24.50 1.35
CA ASP A 113 14.36 -24.24 0.28
C ASP A 113 13.66 -22.88 0.42
N SER A 114 13.89 -22.14 1.52
CA SER A 114 13.40 -20.78 1.71
C SER A 114 14.47 -19.77 1.31
N GLY A 115 14.15 -18.91 0.35
CA GLY A 115 15.05 -17.85 -0.13
C GLY A 115 14.91 -16.56 0.66
N MET A 116 13.71 -16.30 1.22
CA MET A 116 13.36 -15.12 1.98
C MET A 116 12.59 -15.48 3.24
N ALA A 117 12.83 -14.74 4.32
CA ALA A 117 12.09 -14.84 5.57
C ALA A 117 11.77 -13.44 6.13
N GLY A 118 10.51 -13.19 6.44
CA GLY A 118 10.04 -11.96 7.08
C GLY A 118 9.57 -12.19 8.52
N SER A 119 9.53 -11.14 9.31
CA SER A 119 9.01 -11.17 10.68
C SER A 119 7.49 -11.10 10.71
N ARG A 120 6.90 -11.51 11.85
CA ARG A 120 5.53 -11.12 12.21
C ARG A 120 5.52 -9.65 12.56
N VAL A 121 4.76 -8.87 11.81
CA VAL A 121 4.70 -7.41 11.96
C VAL A 121 3.43 -7.03 12.70
N TYR A 122 3.58 -6.35 13.84
CA TYR A 122 2.48 -5.79 14.61
C TYR A 122 2.40 -4.27 14.45
N HIS A 123 1.20 -3.72 14.66
CA HIS A 123 1.03 -2.27 14.74
C HIS A 123 1.75 -1.69 15.96
N MET A 124 2.58 -0.67 15.76
CA MET A 124 3.30 -0.03 16.88
C MET A 124 2.36 0.63 17.88
N GLU A 125 1.27 1.26 17.42
CA GLU A 125 0.26 1.88 18.27
C GLU A 125 -0.71 0.89 18.91
N ASN A 126 -0.76 -0.35 18.42
CA ASN A 126 -1.60 -1.42 18.96
C ASN A 126 -0.83 -2.75 18.94
N PRO A 127 0.21 -2.89 19.77
CA PRO A 127 1.01 -4.11 19.85
C PRO A 127 0.15 -5.32 20.20
N GLY A 128 0.20 -6.37 19.38
CA GLY A 128 -0.66 -7.56 19.51
C GLY A 128 -1.71 -7.67 18.41
N VAL A 129 -1.94 -6.61 17.61
CA VAL A 129 -2.72 -6.69 16.37
C VAL A 129 -1.77 -6.80 15.19
N ILE A 130 -1.91 -7.87 14.43
CA ILE A 130 -1.07 -8.17 13.28
C ILE A 130 -1.35 -7.16 12.17
N GLN A 131 -0.30 -6.50 11.71
CA GLN A 131 -0.29 -5.64 10.54
C GLN A 131 -0.02 -6.44 9.27
N GLN A 132 0.92 -7.38 9.33
CA GLN A 132 1.26 -8.27 8.23
C GLN A 132 1.95 -9.54 8.72
N PHE A 133 1.54 -10.68 8.13
CA PHE A 133 2.18 -11.98 8.33
C PHE A 133 2.04 -12.82 7.06
N GLY A 134 2.71 -12.39 5.98
CA GLY A 134 2.62 -12.93 4.63
C GLY A 134 1.63 -12.19 3.74
N GLN A 135 1.85 -12.28 2.44
CA GLN A 135 1.04 -11.66 1.40
C GLN A 135 0.90 -12.62 0.22
N ILE A 136 -0.32 -12.77 -0.27
CA ILE A 136 -0.64 -13.56 -1.47
C ILE A 136 -0.86 -12.62 -2.65
N VAL A 137 -0.40 -13.03 -3.82
CA VAL A 137 -0.68 -12.39 -5.11
C VAL A 137 -1.79 -13.19 -5.79
N ASP A 138 -2.95 -12.59 -5.95
CA ASP A 138 -4.10 -13.21 -6.59
C ASP A 138 -4.22 -12.80 -8.06
N PHE A 139 -3.90 -13.73 -8.98
CA PHE A 139 -4.10 -13.55 -10.42
C PHE A 139 -5.55 -13.76 -10.88
N LYS A 140 -6.42 -14.25 -9.99
CA LYS A 140 -7.85 -14.37 -10.33
C LYS A 140 -8.53 -13.01 -10.30
N ASP A 141 -8.26 -12.22 -9.25
CA ASP A 141 -8.86 -10.90 -9.03
C ASP A 141 -7.86 -9.75 -9.20
N TYR A 142 -6.59 -10.07 -9.58
CA TYR A 142 -5.49 -9.14 -9.85
C TYR A 142 -5.22 -8.19 -8.69
N CYS A 143 -5.11 -8.74 -7.49
CA CYS A 143 -4.87 -8.00 -6.26
C CYS A 143 -3.83 -8.69 -5.37
N THR A 144 -3.57 -8.12 -4.20
CA THR A 144 -2.82 -8.77 -3.14
C THR A 144 -3.66 -8.85 -1.89
N GLU A 145 -3.49 -9.92 -1.12
CA GLU A 145 -4.14 -10.13 0.16
C GLU A 145 -3.08 -10.23 1.25
N ALA A 146 -3.16 -9.35 2.24
CA ALA A 146 -2.34 -9.43 3.45
C ALA A 146 -2.94 -10.49 4.39
N LYS A 147 -2.21 -11.58 4.63
CA LYS A 147 -2.66 -12.65 5.52
C LYS A 147 -2.67 -12.17 6.97
N PHE A 148 -3.67 -12.60 7.69
CA PHE A 148 -3.85 -12.34 9.12
C PHE A 148 -3.92 -10.86 9.52
N LEU A 149 -4.11 -9.94 8.57
CA LEU A 149 -4.29 -8.52 8.86
C LEU A 149 -5.42 -8.30 9.88
N GLY A 150 -5.14 -7.54 10.95
CA GLY A 150 -6.10 -7.23 12.01
C GLY A 150 -6.36 -8.37 12.99
N LYS A 151 -5.74 -9.56 12.81
CA LYS A 151 -5.81 -10.68 13.76
C LYS A 151 -4.88 -10.45 14.94
N THR A 152 -5.09 -11.28 15.99
CA THR A 152 -4.28 -11.32 17.21
C THR A 152 -3.73 -12.73 17.40
N ASP A 153 -2.79 -12.92 18.30
CA ASP A 153 -2.23 -14.26 18.61
C ASP A 153 -3.30 -15.23 19.12
N ALA A 154 -4.41 -14.72 19.69
CA ALA A 154 -5.54 -15.54 20.12
C ALA A 154 -6.32 -16.18 18.97
N ASP A 155 -6.13 -15.72 17.74
CA ASP A 155 -6.83 -16.21 16.54
C ASP A 155 -6.18 -17.48 15.94
N GLY A 156 -5.21 -18.10 16.62
CA GLY A 156 -4.59 -19.36 16.18
C GLY A 156 -3.64 -19.17 15.00
N ILE A 157 -2.83 -18.11 15.03
CA ILE A 157 -1.84 -17.80 13.99
C ILE A 157 -0.74 -18.87 13.94
N PRO A 158 -0.35 -19.37 12.75
CA PRO A 158 0.70 -20.37 12.64
C PRO A 158 2.08 -19.80 13.03
N ASP A 159 3.01 -20.70 13.42
CA ASP A 159 4.40 -20.32 13.70
C ASP A 159 5.16 -19.90 12.43
N VAL A 160 4.81 -20.51 11.31
CA VAL A 160 5.38 -20.19 9.98
C VAL A 160 4.27 -20.11 8.95
N GLU A 161 4.27 -19.05 8.16
CA GLU A 161 3.35 -18.89 7.03
C GLU A 161 4.13 -18.73 5.73
N TYR A 162 3.83 -19.58 4.74
CA TYR A 162 4.39 -19.44 3.39
C TYR A 162 3.46 -18.60 2.51
N SER A 163 4.06 -17.72 1.71
CA SER A 163 3.31 -16.74 0.93
C SER A 163 4.08 -16.32 -0.33
N ASP A 164 3.52 -15.40 -1.12
CA ASP A 164 4.16 -14.90 -2.33
C ASP A 164 5.14 -13.76 -2.04
N ALA A 165 4.90 -13.03 -0.94
CA ALA A 165 5.76 -11.93 -0.53
C ALA A 165 5.67 -11.67 0.99
N VAL A 166 6.65 -10.94 1.51
CA VAL A 166 6.69 -10.37 2.85
C VAL A 166 7.17 -8.93 2.75
N ALA A 167 6.72 -8.06 3.69
CA ALA A 167 7.08 -6.65 3.65
C ALA A 167 8.58 -6.42 3.88
N ALA A 168 9.17 -5.53 3.10
CA ALA A 168 10.56 -5.10 3.27
C ALA A 168 10.83 -4.39 4.60
N CYS A 169 9.80 -4.03 5.35
CA CYS A 169 9.96 -3.44 6.69
C CYS A 169 10.70 -4.37 7.66
N SER A 170 10.68 -5.69 7.42
CA SER A 170 11.49 -6.68 8.13
C SER A 170 11.63 -7.95 7.28
N LEU A 171 12.60 -7.96 6.37
CA LEU A 171 12.82 -9.02 5.38
C LEU A 171 14.29 -9.44 5.35
N MET A 172 14.58 -10.70 5.66
CA MET A 172 15.90 -11.32 5.47
C MET A 172 15.92 -12.15 4.19
N VAL A 173 16.97 -12.00 3.40
CA VAL A 173 17.15 -12.68 2.10
C VAL A 173 18.51 -13.34 2.04
N ARG A 174 18.57 -14.56 1.44
CA ARG A 174 19.84 -15.23 1.15
C ARG A 174 20.63 -14.47 0.08
N LYS A 175 21.92 -14.32 0.29
CA LYS A 175 22.82 -13.77 -0.74
C LYS A 175 22.74 -14.58 -2.04
N SER A 176 22.75 -15.92 -1.95
CA SER A 176 22.66 -16.79 -3.12
C SER A 176 21.42 -16.56 -3.98
N LEU A 177 20.29 -16.24 -3.34
CA LEU A 177 19.08 -15.87 -4.07
C LEU A 177 19.25 -14.52 -4.78
N ILE A 178 19.87 -13.53 -4.12
CA ILE A 178 20.14 -12.22 -4.76
C ILE A 178 21.08 -12.40 -5.97
N ASP A 179 22.05 -13.29 -5.90
CA ASP A 179 22.94 -13.60 -7.02
C ASP A 179 22.18 -14.18 -8.22
N GLU A 180 21.07 -14.88 -7.97
CA GLU A 180 20.22 -15.52 -9.00
C GLU A 180 19.16 -14.57 -9.55
N ILE A 181 18.35 -13.95 -8.68
CA ILE A 181 17.20 -13.14 -9.11
C ILE A 181 17.50 -11.62 -9.15
N GLY A 182 18.66 -11.18 -8.66
CA GLY A 182 19.04 -9.76 -8.55
C GLY A 182 18.39 -9.06 -7.35
N LEU A 183 18.61 -7.77 -7.29
CA LEU A 183 18.12 -6.88 -6.23
C LEU A 183 16.63 -6.53 -6.39
N MET A 184 16.08 -5.72 -5.47
CA MET A 184 14.72 -5.17 -5.58
C MET A 184 14.55 -4.39 -6.89
N PRO A 185 13.35 -4.38 -7.50
CA PRO A 185 13.10 -3.62 -8.72
C PRO A 185 13.14 -2.09 -8.45
N GLU A 186 14.28 -1.46 -8.73
CA GLU A 186 14.52 -0.02 -8.46
C GLU A 186 13.59 0.90 -9.24
N ASP A 187 13.18 0.46 -10.41
CA ASP A 187 12.30 1.18 -11.30
C ASP A 187 10.85 1.24 -10.79
N ASN A 188 10.50 0.50 -9.74
CA ASN A 188 9.25 0.70 -9.00
C ASN A 188 9.25 2.03 -8.24
N PHE A 189 10.39 2.48 -7.75
CA PHE A 189 10.59 3.64 -6.90
C PHE A 189 9.94 3.49 -5.51
N LEU A 190 8.65 3.15 -5.44
CA LEU A 190 7.89 2.94 -4.19
C LEU A 190 6.71 2.00 -4.44
N TYR A 191 6.42 1.12 -3.50
CA TYR A 191 5.38 0.09 -3.54
C TYR A 191 5.58 -0.97 -4.62
N TRP A 192 5.12 -2.18 -4.35
CA TRP A 192 5.24 -3.35 -5.20
C TRP A 192 6.67 -3.86 -5.42
N ASP A 193 7.66 -3.24 -4.82
CA ASP A 193 9.06 -3.63 -4.91
C ASP A 193 9.34 -4.90 -4.11
N ASP A 194 8.90 -4.98 -2.86
CA ASP A 194 8.95 -6.17 -2.01
C ASP A 194 8.05 -7.29 -2.53
N THR A 195 6.84 -6.95 -2.98
CA THR A 195 5.91 -7.89 -3.58
C THR A 195 6.50 -8.54 -4.83
N GLU A 196 7.07 -7.76 -5.73
CA GLU A 196 7.71 -8.27 -6.94
C GLU A 196 8.97 -9.07 -6.63
N TRP A 197 9.76 -8.65 -5.64
CA TRP A 197 10.97 -9.37 -5.25
C TRP A 197 10.65 -10.74 -4.64
N GLY A 198 9.65 -10.82 -3.76
CA GLY A 198 9.12 -12.07 -3.20
C GLY A 198 8.54 -12.99 -4.29
N TYR A 199 7.74 -12.44 -5.21
CA TYR A 199 7.20 -13.19 -6.32
C TYR A 199 8.31 -13.79 -7.23
N ARG A 200 9.39 -13.04 -7.49
CA ARG A 200 10.57 -13.53 -8.21
C ARG A 200 11.31 -14.64 -7.46
N CYS A 201 11.33 -14.59 -6.13
CA CYS A 201 11.85 -15.67 -5.29
C CYS A 201 11.09 -16.98 -5.54
N ASN A 202 9.74 -16.92 -5.55
CA ASN A 202 8.91 -18.09 -5.84
C ASN A 202 9.10 -18.60 -7.28
N LEU A 203 9.23 -17.71 -8.27
CA LEU A 203 9.52 -18.10 -9.66
C LEU A 203 10.87 -18.79 -9.81
N ALA A 204 11.85 -18.49 -8.98
CA ALA A 204 13.14 -19.17 -8.92
C ALA A 204 13.09 -20.52 -8.18
N GLY A 205 11.90 -20.93 -7.69
CA GLY A 205 11.68 -22.20 -7.00
C GLY A 205 11.97 -22.19 -5.51
N TYR A 206 12.25 -21.03 -4.92
CA TYR A 206 12.41 -20.86 -3.47
C TYR A 206 11.10 -20.44 -2.82
N LYS A 207 10.99 -20.68 -1.52
CA LYS A 207 9.85 -20.25 -0.70
C LYS A 207 10.11 -18.88 -0.07
N VAL A 208 9.04 -18.11 0.10
CA VAL A 208 8.98 -16.92 0.94
C VAL A 208 8.20 -17.28 2.20
N ALA A 209 8.77 -17.03 3.38
CA ALA A 209 8.17 -17.38 4.65
C ALA A 209 8.02 -16.17 5.56
N SER A 210 6.95 -16.15 6.36
CA SER A 210 6.84 -15.30 7.55
C SER A 210 7.05 -16.15 8.79
N VAL A 211 7.94 -15.71 9.69
CA VAL A 211 8.38 -16.45 10.89
C VAL A 211 7.77 -15.82 12.13
N GLY A 212 6.89 -16.57 12.82
CA GLY A 212 6.11 -16.06 13.94
C GLY A 212 6.92 -15.71 15.19
N SER A 213 8.04 -16.41 15.43
CA SER A 213 8.96 -16.12 16.54
C SER A 213 9.80 -14.86 16.30
N SER A 214 9.97 -14.44 15.04
CA SER A 214 10.58 -13.17 14.70
C SER A 214 9.53 -12.06 14.73
N VAL A 215 9.65 -11.11 15.65
CA VAL A 215 8.65 -10.07 15.91
C VAL A 215 9.22 -8.68 15.70
N VAL A 216 8.44 -7.83 15.03
CA VAL A 216 8.73 -6.40 14.91
C VAL A 216 7.46 -5.57 15.12
N LEU A 217 7.63 -4.35 15.63
CA LEU A 217 6.58 -3.34 15.68
C LEU A 217 6.82 -2.33 14.57
N HIS A 218 5.83 -2.05 13.75
CA HIS A 218 5.96 -1.13 12.62
C HIS A 218 4.94 0.01 12.72
N ARG A 219 5.43 1.23 12.57
CA ARG A 219 4.61 2.43 12.50
C ARG A 219 4.16 2.67 11.07
N MET A 220 3.17 1.88 10.61
CA MET A 220 2.64 2.05 9.26
C MET A 220 2.18 3.49 9.03
N GLY A 221 2.89 4.19 8.15
CA GLY A 221 2.54 5.51 7.63
C GLY A 221 1.63 6.30 8.55
N ALA A 222 2.11 6.58 9.78
CA ALA A 222 1.30 7.17 10.84
C ALA A 222 0.29 8.14 10.24
N LYS A 223 -0.94 8.18 10.71
CA LYS A 223 -2.09 9.03 10.39
C LYS A 223 -1.75 10.47 9.93
N LYS A 224 -0.70 10.61 9.09
CA LYS A 224 -0.40 11.85 8.38
C LYS A 224 -1.49 12.02 7.35
N GLU A 225 -2.17 13.13 7.45
CA GLU A 225 -3.10 13.57 6.42
C GLU A 225 -2.39 13.47 5.07
N VAL A 226 -2.98 12.72 4.13
CA VAL A 226 -2.41 12.57 2.78
C VAL A 226 -2.56 13.92 2.09
N ILE A 227 -1.46 14.65 1.95
CA ILE A 227 -1.45 16.01 1.40
C ILE A 227 -1.35 16.04 -0.13
N ASN A 228 -0.95 14.93 -0.75
CA ASN A 228 -0.84 14.83 -2.21
C ASN A 228 -1.07 13.40 -2.69
N THR A 229 -1.18 13.24 -4.01
CA THR A 229 -1.49 11.97 -4.67
C THR A 229 -0.26 11.09 -4.93
N PHE A 230 0.88 11.36 -4.27
CA PHE A 230 2.11 10.58 -4.42
C PHE A 230 1.93 9.07 -4.17
N PRO A 231 1.32 8.65 -3.06
CA PRO A 231 1.08 7.21 -2.82
C PRO A 231 0.18 6.60 -3.88
N THR A 232 -0.87 7.29 -4.29
CA THR A 232 -1.83 6.84 -5.31
C THR A 232 -1.14 6.57 -6.63
N TYR A 233 -0.26 7.48 -7.10
CA TYR A 233 0.42 7.32 -8.38
C TYR A 233 1.25 6.04 -8.44
N TYR A 234 2.13 5.82 -7.44
CA TYR A 234 3.02 4.65 -7.47
C TYR A 234 2.27 3.34 -7.21
N ALA A 235 1.30 3.34 -6.30
CA ALA A 235 0.48 2.17 -6.03
C ALA A 235 -0.23 1.70 -7.30
N TRP A 236 -0.90 2.60 -8.03
CA TRP A 236 -1.63 2.26 -9.25
C TRP A 236 -0.71 1.88 -10.41
N ARG A 237 0.33 2.67 -10.68
CA ARG A 237 1.27 2.38 -11.77
C ARG A 237 1.92 1.01 -11.61
N ASN A 238 2.45 0.73 -10.43
CA ASN A 238 3.19 -0.49 -10.19
C ASN A 238 2.27 -1.72 -10.06
N TRP A 239 1.05 -1.53 -9.51
CA TRP A 239 0.02 -2.55 -9.50
C TRP A 239 -0.32 -3.04 -10.91
N ILE A 240 -0.67 -2.13 -11.81
CA ILE A 240 -0.99 -2.46 -13.19
C ILE A 240 0.22 -3.11 -13.89
N TYR A 241 1.40 -2.50 -13.75
CA TYR A 241 2.61 -2.99 -14.39
C TYR A 241 3.03 -4.38 -13.93
N PHE A 242 2.90 -4.69 -12.64
CA PHE A 242 3.19 -6.01 -12.09
C PHE A 242 2.33 -7.09 -12.77
N PHE A 243 1.03 -6.90 -12.83
CA PHE A 243 0.15 -7.88 -13.48
C PHE A 243 0.34 -7.90 -15.01
N MET A 244 0.63 -6.77 -15.65
CA MET A 244 1.02 -6.78 -17.07
C MET A 244 2.23 -7.68 -17.33
N LYS A 245 3.20 -7.65 -16.43
CA LYS A 245 4.46 -8.40 -16.57
C LYS A 245 4.31 -9.90 -16.33
N TYR A 246 3.44 -10.30 -15.41
CA TYR A 246 3.39 -11.68 -14.92
C TYR A 246 2.12 -12.46 -15.28
N THR A 247 1.07 -11.80 -15.79
CA THR A 247 -0.17 -12.47 -16.20
C THR A 247 0.04 -13.27 -17.50
N PRO A 248 -0.34 -14.56 -17.56
CA PRO A 248 -0.30 -15.35 -18.76
C PRO A 248 -1.16 -14.76 -19.89
N GLN A 249 -0.74 -15.03 -21.14
CA GLN A 249 -1.36 -14.42 -22.33
C GLN A 249 -2.85 -14.75 -22.49
N ASP A 250 -3.28 -15.94 -22.11
CA ASP A 250 -4.68 -16.38 -22.17
C ASP A 250 -5.59 -15.67 -21.17
N GLU A 251 -5.02 -15.01 -20.14
CA GLU A 251 -5.76 -14.21 -19.14
C GLU A 251 -5.76 -12.68 -19.44
N TRP A 252 -5.04 -12.23 -20.48
CA TRP A 252 -4.88 -10.79 -20.76
C TRP A 252 -6.21 -10.05 -20.98
N GLU A 253 -7.17 -10.66 -21.67
CA GLU A 253 -8.49 -10.06 -21.93
C GLU A 253 -9.22 -9.74 -20.63
N LYS A 254 -9.26 -10.71 -19.71
CA LYS A 254 -9.87 -10.57 -18.39
C LYS A 254 -9.13 -9.53 -17.54
N MET A 255 -7.81 -9.58 -17.51
CA MET A 255 -6.97 -8.62 -16.81
C MET A 255 -7.24 -7.19 -17.30
N CYS A 256 -7.24 -6.96 -18.62
CA CYS A 256 -7.56 -5.66 -19.20
C CYS A 256 -8.93 -5.16 -18.76
N ASP A 257 -9.96 -6.02 -18.81
CA ASP A 257 -11.31 -5.64 -18.38
C ASP A 257 -11.35 -5.26 -16.90
N THR A 258 -10.66 -6.00 -16.02
CA THR A 258 -10.60 -5.72 -14.59
C THR A 258 -9.93 -4.37 -14.33
N PHE A 259 -8.73 -4.13 -14.88
CA PHE A 259 -8.04 -2.86 -14.66
C PHE A 259 -8.76 -1.67 -15.29
N LEU A 260 -9.33 -1.82 -16.47
CA LEU A 260 -10.09 -0.73 -17.10
C LEU A 260 -11.36 -0.39 -16.33
N ASN A 261 -12.04 -1.38 -15.74
CA ASN A 261 -13.16 -1.11 -14.83
C ASN A 261 -12.69 -0.34 -13.60
N SER A 262 -11.63 -0.79 -12.92
CA SER A 262 -11.12 -0.12 -11.72
C SER A 262 -10.63 1.31 -12.02
N VAL A 263 -9.93 1.54 -13.13
CA VAL A 263 -9.50 2.87 -13.56
C VAL A 263 -10.71 3.77 -13.88
N PHE A 264 -11.71 3.22 -14.59
CA PHE A 264 -12.94 3.94 -14.91
C PHE A 264 -13.70 4.35 -13.65
N GLU A 265 -13.87 3.42 -12.69
CA GLU A 265 -14.55 3.69 -11.43
C GLU A 265 -13.91 4.85 -10.68
N VAL A 266 -12.60 4.79 -10.43
CA VAL A 266 -11.90 5.89 -9.75
C VAL A 266 -12.00 7.20 -10.52
N GLN A 267 -11.93 7.16 -11.85
CA GLN A 267 -12.03 8.36 -12.68
C GLN A 267 -13.44 8.94 -12.65
N TYR A 268 -14.46 8.13 -12.91
CA TYR A 268 -15.84 8.59 -13.00
C TYR A 268 -16.37 9.06 -11.65
N GLU A 269 -16.17 8.25 -10.61
CA GLU A 269 -16.58 8.58 -9.25
C GLU A 269 -15.79 9.75 -8.67
N GLY A 270 -14.48 9.82 -8.95
CA GLY A 270 -13.67 10.97 -8.55
C GLY A 270 -14.17 12.27 -9.17
N MET A 271 -14.52 12.26 -10.45
CA MET A 271 -15.14 13.40 -11.13
C MET A 271 -16.52 13.72 -10.56
N TYR A 272 -17.30 12.70 -10.25
CA TYR A 272 -18.63 12.83 -9.64
C TYR A 272 -18.56 13.52 -8.27
N ARG A 273 -17.59 13.14 -7.42
CA ARG A 273 -17.35 13.74 -6.10
C ARG A 273 -16.55 15.04 -6.11
N GLY A 274 -16.00 15.47 -7.26
CA GLY A 274 -15.09 16.61 -7.34
C GLY A 274 -13.64 16.30 -6.91
N GLU A 275 -13.25 15.02 -6.81
CA GLU A 275 -11.88 14.57 -6.52
C GLU A 275 -11.04 14.47 -7.81
N TYR A 276 -10.93 15.57 -8.55
CA TYR A 276 -10.31 15.60 -9.89
C TYR A 276 -8.83 15.23 -9.89
N ASN A 277 -8.08 15.61 -8.86
CA ASN A 277 -6.64 15.36 -8.79
C ASN A 277 -6.32 13.89 -8.57
N LYS A 278 -7.12 13.20 -7.74
CA LYS A 278 -7.00 11.74 -7.57
C LYS A 278 -7.33 11.00 -8.87
N ALA A 279 -8.47 11.33 -9.50
CA ALA A 279 -8.88 10.74 -10.77
C ALA A 279 -7.81 10.93 -11.86
N LYS A 280 -7.30 12.17 -12.00
CA LYS A 280 -6.23 12.52 -12.94
C LYS A 280 -4.92 11.75 -12.66
N THR A 281 -4.55 11.59 -11.39
CA THR A 281 -3.37 10.83 -10.99
C THR A 281 -3.48 9.37 -11.39
N VAL A 282 -4.65 8.73 -11.17
CA VAL A 282 -4.88 7.33 -11.56
C VAL A 282 -4.81 7.16 -13.07
N MET A 283 -5.35 8.11 -13.86
CA MET A 283 -5.22 8.09 -15.32
C MET A 283 -3.77 8.18 -15.77
N PHE A 284 -2.97 9.06 -15.15
CA PHE A 284 -1.54 9.13 -15.46
C PHE A 284 -0.77 7.89 -15.04
N ALA A 285 -1.11 7.29 -13.89
CA ALA A 285 -0.50 6.06 -13.43
C ALA A 285 -0.79 4.89 -14.40
N TYR A 286 -2.04 4.79 -14.87
CA TYR A 286 -2.45 3.84 -15.88
C TYR A 286 -1.69 4.06 -17.21
N ASP A 287 -1.69 5.29 -17.72
CA ASP A 287 -1.00 5.65 -18.97
C ASP A 287 0.49 5.32 -18.89
N ASP A 288 1.16 5.73 -17.80
CA ASP A 288 2.57 5.44 -17.59
C ASP A 288 2.84 3.92 -17.48
N ALA A 289 1.96 3.15 -16.83
CA ALA A 289 2.08 1.70 -16.72
C ALA A 289 2.03 1.01 -18.10
N ILE A 290 1.01 1.33 -18.91
CA ILE A 290 0.85 0.69 -20.23
C ILE A 290 1.91 1.14 -21.26
N HIS A 291 2.58 2.28 -21.03
CA HIS A 291 3.70 2.74 -21.83
C HIS A 291 5.07 2.36 -21.27
N GLY A 292 5.13 1.57 -20.20
CA GLY A 292 6.37 1.11 -19.59
C GLY A 292 7.19 2.22 -18.91
N VAL A 293 6.55 3.35 -18.54
CA VAL A 293 7.22 4.44 -17.83
C VAL A 293 7.46 4.04 -16.38
N ARG A 294 8.74 4.00 -16.00
CA ARG A 294 9.18 3.49 -14.70
C ARG A 294 10.00 4.53 -13.92
N GLY A 295 10.40 4.19 -12.71
CA GLY A 295 11.23 5.04 -11.85
C GLY A 295 10.44 6.20 -11.23
N LYS A 296 11.14 7.29 -10.95
CA LYS A 296 10.58 8.49 -10.32
C LYS A 296 9.52 9.16 -11.21
N ALA A 297 8.38 9.50 -10.62
CA ALA A 297 7.29 10.19 -11.32
C ALA A 297 7.78 11.49 -11.97
N ALA A 298 7.42 11.68 -13.25
CA ALA A 298 7.71 12.92 -13.95
C ALA A 298 6.96 14.11 -13.32
N TYR A 299 7.46 15.32 -13.57
CA TYR A 299 6.77 16.53 -13.15
C TYR A 299 5.34 16.57 -13.70
N GLY A 300 4.38 16.98 -12.88
CA GLY A 300 2.98 17.07 -13.26
C GLY A 300 2.19 15.76 -13.18
N ARG A 301 2.73 14.70 -12.55
CA ARG A 301 2.04 13.43 -12.29
C ARG A 301 1.41 13.35 -10.89
N ILE A 302 1.87 14.19 -9.96
CA ILE A 302 1.45 14.22 -8.55
C ILE A 302 0.85 15.59 -8.25
N PHE A 303 -0.30 15.60 -7.59
CA PHE A 303 -1.08 16.79 -7.28
C PHE A 303 -1.40 16.85 -5.79
N GLU A 304 -1.83 18.01 -5.31
CA GLU A 304 -2.42 18.12 -3.97
C GLU A 304 -3.74 17.33 -3.91
N VAL A 305 -4.11 16.89 -2.72
CA VAL A 305 -5.38 16.18 -2.51
C VAL A 305 -6.53 17.16 -2.61
N ASP A 306 -7.58 16.78 -3.33
CA ASP A 306 -8.83 17.56 -3.42
C ASP A 306 -9.55 17.65 -2.07
N CYS A 307 -10.43 18.63 -1.94
CA CYS A 307 -11.33 18.72 -0.80
C CYS A 307 -12.26 17.50 -0.79
N LYS A 308 -12.32 16.81 0.34
CA LYS A 308 -13.15 15.60 0.50
C LYS A 308 -14.58 15.96 0.93
N ASP A 309 -15.50 15.06 0.60
CA ASP A 309 -16.89 15.08 1.06
C ASP A 309 -17.67 16.35 0.65
N THR A 310 -17.32 16.98 -0.49
CA THR A 310 -17.96 18.23 -0.94
C THR A 310 -19.48 18.07 -1.09
N ALA A 311 -19.94 17.02 -1.78
CA ALA A 311 -21.36 16.75 -1.97
C ALA A 311 -22.10 16.48 -0.65
N LEU A 312 -21.47 15.71 0.26
CA LEU A 312 -22.02 15.46 1.59
C LEU A 312 -22.12 16.75 2.41
N ARG A 313 -21.10 17.63 2.34
CA ARG A 313 -21.10 18.96 2.99
C ARG A 313 -22.25 19.84 2.48
N GLU A 314 -22.49 19.85 1.18
CA GLU A 314 -23.58 20.61 0.55
C GLU A 314 -24.95 20.13 1.02
N VAL A 315 -25.18 18.81 1.02
CA VAL A 315 -26.42 18.19 1.50
C VAL A 315 -26.68 18.44 2.98
N LEU A 316 -25.61 18.42 3.81
CA LEU A 316 -25.73 18.64 5.25
C LEU A 316 -25.75 20.11 5.66
N ALA A 317 -25.59 21.05 4.73
CA ALA A 317 -25.56 22.47 5.05
C ALA A 317 -26.86 22.93 5.73
N GLY A 318 -26.73 23.44 6.96
CA GLY A 318 -27.86 23.89 7.78
C GLY A 318 -28.70 22.77 8.41
N LYS A 319 -28.33 21.52 8.25
CA LYS A 319 -29.02 20.37 8.86
C LYS A 319 -28.48 20.10 10.25
N GLN A 320 -29.39 19.77 11.19
CA GLN A 320 -29.07 19.49 12.59
C GLN A 320 -29.40 18.07 13.00
N CYS A 321 -30.53 17.52 12.52
CA CYS A 321 -31.01 16.18 12.86
C CYS A 321 -31.01 15.30 11.61
N ILE A 322 -30.14 14.28 11.59
CA ILE A 322 -29.88 13.45 10.41
C ILE A 322 -30.32 12.00 10.72
N TYR A 323 -31.28 11.52 9.93
CA TYR A 323 -31.71 10.13 9.99
C TYR A 323 -30.96 9.29 8.96
N LEU A 324 -30.29 8.23 9.43
CA LEU A 324 -29.60 7.25 8.58
C LEU A 324 -30.51 6.05 8.40
N GLU A 325 -31.09 5.93 7.19
CA GLU A 325 -31.91 4.78 6.82
C GLU A 325 -31.03 3.69 6.21
N ARG A 326 -31.04 2.50 6.80
CA ARG A 326 -30.36 1.34 6.24
C ARG A 326 -31.05 0.89 4.96
N GLY A 327 -30.31 0.85 3.86
CA GLY A 327 -30.74 0.24 2.61
C GLY A 327 -30.41 -1.26 2.54
N GLN A 328 -30.35 -1.79 1.32
CA GLN A 328 -29.83 -3.13 1.06
C GLN A 328 -28.29 -3.01 0.94
N GLY A 329 -27.55 -3.95 1.53
CA GLY A 329 -26.11 -4.05 1.40
C GLY A 329 -25.34 -3.93 2.72
N GLU A 330 -24.03 -3.60 2.63
CA GLU A 330 -23.14 -3.49 3.76
C GLU A 330 -23.50 -2.28 4.65
N ASP A 331 -23.47 -2.49 5.97
CA ASP A 331 -23.78 -1.43 6.94
C ASP A 331 -22.54 -0.60 7.25
N PHE A 332 -22.43 0.55 6.64
CA PHE A 332 -21.37 1.56 6.90
C PHE A 332 -21.90 2.78 7.68
N SER A 333 -23.03 2.63 8.37
CA SER A 333 -23.66 3.74 9.12
C SER A 333 -22.74 4.36 10.17
N TYR A 334 -21.85 3.56 10.76
CA TYR A 334 -20.86 4.07 11.72
C TYR A 334 -19.84 5.00 11.06
N ASP A 335 -19.24 4.59 9.95
CA ASP A 335 -18.24 5.39 9.22
C ASP A 335 -18.85 6.67 8.67
N LEU A 336 -20.11 6.59 8.17
CA LEU A 336 -20.85 7.76 7.70
C LEU A 336 -21.13 8.72 8.86
N ALA A 337 -21.54 8.20 10.03
CA ALA A 337 -21.77 9.01 11.21
C ALA A 337 -20.50 9.76 11.67
N GLU A 338 -19.35 9.08 11.71
CA GLU A 338 -18.07 9.73 12.00
C GLU A 338 -17.77 10.88 11.02
N ARG A 339 -18.00 10.68 9.73
CA ARG A 339 -17.79 11.70 8.71
C ARG A 339 -18.75 12.88 8.87
N ILE A 340 -20.03 12.60 9.14
CA ILE A 340 -21.01 13.65 9.41
C ILE A 340 -20.57 14.51 10.60
N LEU A 341 -20.12 13.89 11.70
CA LEU A 341 -19.63 14.60 12.88
C LEU A 341 -18.34 15.38 12.63
N LYS A 342 -17.46 14.93 11.72
CA LYS A 342 -16.30 15.73 11.27
C LYS A 342 -16.71 16.95 10.46
N ILE A 343 -17.82 16.88 9.71
CA ILE A 343 -18.36 17.99 8.92
C ILE A 343 -19.15 18.96 9.81
N ASN A 344 -20.02 18.41 10.67
CA ASN A 344 -20.86 19.16 11.61
C ASN A 344 -20.81 18.52 13.01
N PRO A 345 -19.91 18.98 13.91
CA PRO A 345 -19.76 18.40 15.26
C PRO A 345 -21.01 18.55 16.15
N GLN A 346 -21.99 19.37 15.77
CA GLN A 346 -23.23 19.57 16.52
C GLN A 346 -24.40 18.74 15.96
N ALA A 347 -24.19 17.97 14.90
CA ALA A 347 -25.25 17.16 14.31
C ALA A 347 -25.72 16.06 15.28
N GLN A 348 -27.02 15.87 15.33
CA GLN A 348 -27.67 14.74 16.00
C GLN A 348 -27.96 13.68 14.95
N ILE A 349 -27.49 12.46 15.18
CA ILE A 349 -27.64 11.35 14.24
C ILE A 349 -28.54 10.31 14.87
N THR A 350 -29.55 9.89 14.15
CA THR A 350 -30.45 8.81 14.57
C THR A 350 -30.57 7.73 13.48
N VAL A 351 -30.81 6.50 13.92
CA VAL A 351 -31.19 5.36 13.07
C VAL A 351 -32.62 4.92 13.36
N ASN A 352 -33.34 5.63 14.24
CA ASN A 352 -34.71 5.34 14.59
C ASN A 352 -35.64 6.18 13.70
N PRO A 353 -36.54 5.57 12.89
CA PRO A 353 -37.43 6.27 11.98
C PRO A 353 -38.51 7.15 12.69
N ASP A 354 -38.76 6.89 13.98
CA ASP A 354 -39.74 7.63 14.77
C ASP A 354 -39.19 8.94 15.34
N ASP A 355 -37.89 9.17 15.26
CA ASP A 355 -37.26 10.40 15.73
C ASP A 355 -37.49 11.53 14.73
N ALA A 356 -37.56 12.77 15.23
CA ALA A 356 -37.66 13.93 14.36
C ALA A 356 -36.31 14.17 13.65
N TYR A 357 -36.35 14.38 12.34
CA TYR A 357 -35.18 14.71 11.52
C TYR A 357 -35.48 15.79 10.48
N ASP A 358 -34.46 16.48 10.03
CA ASP A 358 -34.51 17.50 8.98
C ASP A 358 -33.75 17.09 7.70
N CYS A 359 -33.05 15.94 7.78
CA CYS A 359 -32.38 15.31 6.64
C CYS A 359 -32.43 13.79 6.79
N LYS A 360 -32.79 13.09 5.70
CA LYS A 360 -32.73 11.64 5.62
C LYS A 360 -31.69 11.22 4.58
N LEU A 361 -30.75 10.38 4.98
CA LEU A 361 -29.77 9.74 4.12
C LEU A 361 -30.08 8.25 4.04
N VAL A 362 -30.24 7.72 2.84
CA VAL A 362 -30.48 6.28 2.57
C VAL A 362 -29.16 5.63 2.14
N LEU A 363 -28.68 4.68 2.94
CA LEU A 363 -27.45 3.95 2.66
C LEU A 363 -27.71 2.94 1.53
N CYS A 364 -26.83 2.87 0.53
CA CYS A 364 -26.91 1.93 -0.58
C CYS A 364 -25.49 1.38 -0.93
N ASP A 365 -25.42 0.26 -1.63
CA ASP A 365 -24.15 -0.33 -2.07
C ASP A 365 -23.40 0.57 -3.05
N SER A 366 -24.14 1.16 -3.99
CA SER A 366 -23.61 2.12 -4.96
C SER A 366 -24.72 3.05 -5.43
N VAL A 367 -24.45 4.34 -5.43
CA VAL A 367 -25.40 5.32 -5.99
C VAL A 367 -25.61 5.11 -7.49
N PHE A 368 -24.63 4.55 -8.19
CA PHE A 368 -24.71 4.25 -9.63
C PHE A 368 -25.60 3.03 -9.96
N ALA A 369 -26.07 2.30 -8.94
CA ALA A 369 -27.02 1.20 -9.06
C ALA A 369 -28.44 1.56 -8.59
N VAL A 370 -28.66 2.78 -8.08
CA VAL A 370 -29.98 3.22 -7.62
C VAL A 370 -30.94 3.34 -8.80
N SER A 371 -32.12 2.72 -8.67
CA SER A 371 -33.19 2.77 -9.68
C SER A 371 -34.26 3.84 -9.41
N ASP A 372 -34.39 4.28 -8.16
CA ASP A 372 -35.32 5.36 -7.79
C ASP A 372 -34.75 6.73 -8.10
N MET A 373 -35.10 7.30 -9.21
CA MET A 373 -34.67 8.64 -9.64
C MET A 373 -35.65 9.76 -9.21
N SER A 374 -36.53 9.47 -8.23
CA SER A 374 -37.56 10.43 -7.80
C SER A 374 -37.08 11.63 -7.01
N LEU A 375 -35.83 11.64 -6.56
CA LEU A 375 -35.21 12.66 -5.69
C LEU A 375 -35.95 12.88 -4.35
N LYS A 376 -36.80 11.93 -3.95
CA LYS A 376 -37.47 11.95 -2.64
C LYS A 376 -36.51 11.56 -1.50
N ASN A 377 -35.49 10.80 -1.83
CA ASN A 377 -34.47 10.34 -0.92
C ASN A 377 -33.10 10.85 -1.38
N ILE A 378 -32.20 11.04 -0.42
CA ILE A 378 -30.79 11.30 -0.67
C ILE A 378 -30.07 9.98 -0.42
N TYR A 379 -29.42 9.43 -1.44
CA TYR A 379 -28.69 8.17 -1.34
C TYR A 379 -27.20 8.45 -1.13
N VAL A 380 -26.57 7.63 -0.30
CA VAL A 380 -25.12 7.69 -0.02
C VAL A 380 -24.59 6.27 -0.05
N ASP A 381 -23.44 6.04 -0.68
CA ASP A 381 -22.73 4.76 -0.64
C ASP A 381 -21.45 4.81 0.23
N SER A 382 -20.81 3.66 0.44
CA SER A 382 -19.61 3.53 1.27
C SER A 382 -18.41 4.33 0.74
N ALA A 383 -18.37 4.62 -0.58
CA ALA A 383 -17.36 5.49 -1.19
C ALA A 383 -17.68 6.99 -1.01
N MET A 384 -18.80 7.33 -0.33
CA MET A 384 -19.28 8.70 -0.11
C MET A 384 -19.72 9.40 -1.41
N ASN A 385 -20.14 8.66 -2.43
CA ASN A 385 -20.93 9.21 -3.51
C ASN A 385 -22.31 9.59 -2.97
N VAL A 386 -22.81 10.75 -3.36
CA VAL A 386 -24.12 11.26 -2.92
C VAL A 386 -25.02 11.50 -4.11
N PHE A 387 -26.22 10.92 -4.10
CA PHE A 387 -27.26 11.21 -5.08
C PHE A 387 -28.34 12.06 -4.44
N ALA A 388 -28.46 13.33 -4.86
CA ALA A 388 -29.38 14.30 -4.28
C ALA A 388 -30.03 15.24 -5.30
N THR A 389 -29.54 15.31 -6.54
CA THR A 389 -29.97 16.32 -7.53
C THR A 389 -30.32 15.69 -8.89
N GLU A 390 -31.03 16.47 -9.74
CA GLU A 390 -31.31 16.06 -11.13
C GLU A 390 -30.01 15.88 -11.96
N ASP A 391 -28.98 16.69 -11.67
CA ASP A 391 -27.68 16.56 -12.32
C ASP A 391 -27.00 15.24 -11.96
N ASP A 392 -27.12 14.81 -10.70
CA ASP A 392 -26.63 13.51 -10.24
C ASP A 392 -27.39 12.37 -10.95
N ALA A 393 -28.72 12.47 -11.10
CA ALA A 393 -29.51 11.46 -11.78
C ALA A 393 -29.01 11.25 -13.23
N MET A 394 -28.71 12.32 -13.95
CA MET A 394 -28.17 12.25 -15.32
C MET A 394 -26.80 11.57 -15.37
N LYS A 395 -25.93 11.86 -14.39
CA LYS A 395 -24.59 11.22 -14.28
C LYS A 395 -24.75 9.72 -13.99
N ILE A 396 -25.63 9.36 -13.04
CA ILE A 396 -25.90 7.96 -12.68
C ILE A 396 -26.45 7.17 -13.88
N ILE A 397 -27.43 7.71 -14.60
CA ILE A 397 -28.00 7.07 -15.80
C ILE A 397 -26.91 6.85 -16.87
N ASN A 398 -25.97 7.77 -17.02
CA ASN A 398 -24.91 7.69 -18.02
C ASN A 398 -23.74 6.77 -17.61
N TYR A 399 -23.61 6.41 -16.32
CA TYR A 399 -22.48 5.61 -15.80
C TYR A 399 -22.24 4.32 -16.59
N PRO A 400 -23.22 3.41 -16.82
CA PRO A 400 -22.96 2.16 -17.54
C PRO A 400 -22.53 2.40 -19.00
N TYR A 401 -23.09 3.40 -19.68
CA TYR A 401 -22.71 3.72 -21.05
C TYR A 401 -21.29 4.31 -21.13
N ALA A 402 -20.93 5.19 -20.20
CA ALA A 402 -19.61 5.76 -20.12
C ALA A 402 -18.56 4.69 -19.84
N ARG A 403 -18.87 3.69 -18.98
CA ARG A 403 -17.98 2.56 -18.68
C ARG A 403 -17.71 1.72 -19.94
N GLU A 404 -18.73 1.35 -20.67
CA GLU A 404 -18.59 0.56 -21.91
C GLU A 404 -17.80 1.34 -22.98
N LEU A 405 -18.06 2.63 -23.12
CA LEU A 405 -17.30 3.48 -24.06
C LEU A 405 -15.82 3.60 -23.67
N PHE A 406 -15.55 3.75 -22.36
CA PHE A 406 -14.18 3.81 -21.85
C PHE A 406 -13.42 2.51 -22.15
N ARG A 407 -14.03 1.36 -21.87
CA ARG A 407 -13.45 0.04 -22.16
C ARG A 407 -13.21 -0.14 -23.66
N PHE A 408 -14.19 0.16 -24.49
CA PHE A 408 -14.09 0.05 -25.94
C PHE A 408 -12.90 0.86 -26.49
N ALA A 409 -12.70 2.08 -25.99
CA ALA A 409 -11.62 2.95 -26.44
C ALA A 409 -10.23 2.51 -25.96
N ASN A 410 -10.12 2.01 -24.72
CA ASN A 410 -8.82 1.78 -24.07
C ASN A 410 -8.33 0.33 -24.16
N LYS A 411 -9.23 -0.66 -24.26
CA LYS A 411 -8.83 -2.09 -24.26
C LYS A 411 -7.90 -2.47 -25.43
N PRO A 412 -8.13 -2.01 -26.68
CA PRO A 412 -7.19 -2.30 -27.77
C PRO A 412 -5.78 -1.75 -27.53
N LEU A 413 -5.68 -0.55 -26.92
CA LEU A 413 -4.38 0.07 -26.58
C LEU A 413 -3.66 -0.68 -25.48
N PHE A 414 -4.40 -1.15 -24.49
CA PHE A 414 -3.85 -1.94 -23.40
C PHE A 414 -3.32 -3.30 -23.90
N LEU A 415 -4.11 -4.01 -24.71
CA LEU A 415 -3.69 -5.28 -25.33
C LEU A 415 -2.47 -5.10 -26.24
N ASP A 416 -2.39 -4.01 -26.99
CA ASP A 416 -1.23 -3.71 -27.82
C ASP A 416 0.03 -3.44 -26.97
N SER A 417 -0.12 -2.77 -25.83
CA SER A 417 0.97 -2.57 -24.88
C SER A 417 1.48 -3.89 -24.29
N LEU A 418 0.58 -4.82 -23.95
CA LEU A 418 0.95 -6.17 -23.48
C LEU A 418 1.74 -6.93 -24.53
N ARG A 419 1.32 -6.90 -25.80
CA ARG A 419 2.05 -7.54 -26.89
C ARG A 419 3.47 -6.98 -26.97
N ARG A 420 3.63 -5.66 -27.01
CA ARG A 420 4.95 -5.02 -27.04
C ARG A 420 5.84 -5.32 -25.84
N MET A 421 5.26 -5.53 -24.67
CA MET A 421 6.02 -5.89 -23.47
C MET A 421 6.57 -7.32 -23.52
N HIS A 422 5.87 -8.24 -24.19
CA HIS A 422 6.18 -9.66 -24.21
C HIS A 422 6.82 -10.13 -25.54
N GLU A 423 6.98 -9.24 -26.52
CA GLU A 423 7.82 -9.45 -27.73
C GLU A 423 9.31 -9.25 -27.41
#